data_e090535a250f1930ac730987e7d1f728
#
_entry.id   e090535a250f1930ac730987e7d1f728
#
_cell.length_a   1.000
_cell.length_b   1.000
_cell.length_c   1.000
_cell.angle_alpha   90.00
_cell.angle_beta   90.00
_cell.angle_gamma   90.00
#
_symmetry.space_group_name_H-M   'P 1'
#
loop_
_entity.id
_entity.type
_entity.pdbx_description
1 polymer ?
#
loop_
_entity_poly.entity_id
_entity_poly.type
_entity_poly.pdbx_seq_one_letter_code
_entity_poly.pdbx_strand_id
1 'polypeptide(L)'
;MEKQKNKQERSFELRSEKVRSIVGQIPSSLVRYGITAIGVVLLCLLAVAYFLPYKQVYSGTATIHKTANTPVTPADSTDITILLKFENKRPGNVNGQIIYLQSPYCTFAGQIRSLSYVRDTLERQEVLCRFKPTEIKSVENQTVDFKIVRSSGNLLQKMLGGL
;
A
#
# COMPACT_ATOMS: atom_id res chain seq x y z
N MET A 1 -57.74 -41.54 -29.14
CA MET A 1 -56.95 -40.80 -28.14
C MET A 1 -55.45 -41.10 -28.22
N GLU A 2 -54.99 -42.16 -28.80
CA GLU A 2 -53.60 -42.59 -28.92
C GLU A 2 -52.72 -41.70 -29.87
N LYS A 3 -53.31 -41.22 -30.98
CA LYS A 3 -52.55 -40.36 -31.95
C LYS A 3 -52.12 -38.98 -31.42
N GLN A 4 -52.83 -38.44 -30.43
CA GLN A 4 -52.47 -37.16 -29.85
C GLN A 4 -51.31 -37.28 -28.84
N LYS A 5 -51.25 -38.38 -28.09
CA LYS A 5 -50.21 -38.66 -27.13
C LYS A 5 -48.87 -38.86 -27.81
N ASN A 6 -48.83 -39.58 -28.90
CA ASN A 6 -47.61 -39.80 -29.70
C ASN A 6 -47.07 -38.52 -30.36
N LYS A 7 -47.96 -37.55 -30.69
CA LYS A 7 -47.51 -36.27 -31.27
C LYS A 7 -46.91 -35.33 -30.23
N GLN A 8 -47.36 -35.45 -28.98
CA GLN A 8 -46.85 -34.67 -27.88
C GLN A 8 -45.47 -35.18 -27.40
N GLU A 9 -45.30 -36.49 -27.32
CA GLU A 9 -43.99 -37.10 -26.97
C GLU A 9 -42.90 -36.78 -28.00
N ARG A 10 -43.22 -36.86 -29.31
CA ARG A 10 -42.31 -36.48 -30.38
C ARG A 10 -41.91 -34.98 -30.34
N SER A 11 -42.80 -34.13 -29.89
CA SER A 11 -42.49 -32.68 -29.77
C SER A 11 -41.57 -32.38 -28.59
N PHE A 12 -41.63 -33.16 -27.53
CA PHE A 12 -40.72 -33.06 -26.39
C PHE A 12 -39.33 -33.63 -26.72
N GLU A 13 -39.24 -34.74 -27.43
CA GLU A 13 -37.98 -35.31 -27.89
C GLU A 13 -37.26 -34.37 -28.85
N LEU A 14 -37.93 -33.80 -29.83
CA LEU A 14 -37.36 -32.83 -30.77
C LEU A 14 -36.87 -31.54 -30.08
N ARG A 15 -37.52 -31.12 -28.98
CA ARG A 15 -37.04 -30.01 -28.18
C ARG A 15 -35.80 -30.35 -27.37
N SER A 16 -35.72 -31.55 -26.81
CA SER A 16 -34.54 -32.00 -26.04
C SER A 16 -33.34 -32.20 -26.94
N GLU A 17 -33.49 -32.72 -28.16
CA GLU A 17 -32.38 -32.87 -29.13
C GLU A 17 -31.87 -31.51 -29.61
N LYS A 18 -32.74 -30.54 -29.91
CA LYS A 18 -32.31 -29.18 -30.28
C LYS A 18 -31.55 -28.47 -29.14
N VAL A 19 -32.04 -28.61 -27.91
CA VAL A 19 -31.37 -28.04 -26.74
C VAL A 19 -30.04 -28.74 -26.48
N ARG A 20 -29.97 -30.05 -26.62
CA ARG A 20 -28.76 -30.85 -26.48
C ARG A 20 -27.72 -30.54 -27.56
N SER A 21 -28.17 -30.28 -28.80
CA SER A 21 -27.31 -29.82 -29.90
C SER A 21 -26.73 -28.42 -29.67
N ILE A 22 -27.50 -27.52 -29.08
CA ILE A 22 -27.03 -26.15 -28.79
C ILE A 22 -26.03 -26.14 -27.60
N VAL A 23 -26.28 -26.94 -26.57
CA VAL A 23 -25.40 -27.07 -25.43
C VAL A 23 -24.15 -27.89 -25.76
N GLY A 24 -24.25 -28.86 -26.70
CA GLY A 24 -23.11 -29.68 -27.13
C GLY A 24 -22.16 -29.02 -28.15
N GLN A 25 -22.53 -27.89 -28.72
CA GLN A 25 -21.76 -27.17 -29.73
C GLN A 25 -21.00 -25.95 -29.20
N ILE A 26 -20.55 -25.98 -27.95
CA ILE A 26 -19.50 -25.06 -27.56
C ILE A 26 -18.24 -25.49 -28.37
N PRO A 27 -17.79 -24.68 -29.33
CA PRO A 27 -16.63 -25.08 -30.14
C PRO A 27 -15.46 -25.32 -29.21
N SER A 28 -14.89 -26.50 -29.26
CA SER A 28 -13.75 -26.92 -28.42
C SER A 28 -12.58 -25.95 -28.53
N SER A 29 -12.46 -25.27 -29.66
CA SER A 29 -11.53 -24.18 -29.90
C SER A 29 -11.79 -22.96 -29.00
N LEU A 30 -13.06 -22.55 -28.81
CA LEU A 30 -13.40 -21.39 -27.98
C LEU A 30 -13.01 -21.64 -26.51
N VAL A 31 -13.29 -22.83 -25.99
CA VAL A 31 -12.90 -23.24 -24.63
C VAL A 31 -11.38 -23.30 -24.50
N ARG A 32 -10.70 -23.87 -25.46
CA ARG A 32 -9.24 -24.03 -25.47
C ARG A 32 -8.53 -22.67 -25.55
N TYR A 33 -8.93 -21.80 -26.47
CA TYR A 33 -8.34 -20.45 -26.61
C TYR A 33 -8.79 -19.51 -25.48
N GLY A 34 -10.01 -19.65 -24.97
CA GLY A 34 -10.51 -18.87 -23.84
C GLY A 34 -9.70 -19.11 -22.57
N ILE A 35 -9.41 -20.37 -22.24
CA ILE A 35 -8.60 -20.72 -21.07
C ILE A 35 -7.16 -20.20 -21.24
N THR A 36 -6.59 -20.33 -22.46
CA THR A 36 -5.24 -19.84 -22.74
C THR A 36 -5.16 -18.32 -22.64
N ALA A 37 -6.17 -17.61 -23.17
CA ALA A 37 -6.22 -16.15 -23.09
C ALA A 37 -6.34 -15.67 -21.64
N ILE A 38 -7.19 -16.29 -20.82
CA ILE A 38 -7.30 -15.99 -19.39
C ILE A 38 -5.96 -16.26 -18.68
N GLY A 39 -5.29 -17.38 -18.99
CA GLY A 39 -3.98 -17.70 -18.43
C GLY A 39 -2.92 -16.64 -18.75
N VAL A 40 -2.86 -16.18 -19.99
CA VAL A 40 -1.93 -15.11 -20.42
C VAL A 40 -2.25 -13.80 -19.69
N VAL A 41 -3.52 -13.40 -19.61
CA VAL A 41 -3.92 -12.18 -18.90
C VAL A 41 -3.55 -12.25 -17.40
N LEU A 42 -3.79 -13.38 -16.73
CA LEU A 42 -3.41 -13.59 -15.34
C LEU A 42 -1.90 -13.51 -15.15
N LEU A 43 -1.13 -14.10 -16.05
CA LEU A 43 0.34 -14.04 -16.00
C LEU A 43 0.85 -12.62 -16.20
N CYS A 44 0.27 -11.85 -17.12
CA CYS A 44 0.58 -10.43 -17.28
C CYS A 44 0.25 -9.61 -16.03
N LEU A 45 -0.90 -9.85 -15.40
CA LEU A 45 -1.28 -9.15 -14.15
C LEU A 45 -0.32 -9.49 -13.01
N LEU A 46 0.11 -10.74 -12.88
CA LEU A 46 1.11 -11.15 -11.89
C LEU A 46 2.45 -10.47 -12.16
N ALA A 47 2.88 -10.38 -13.41
CA ALA A 47 4.11 -9.68 -13.78
C ALA A 47 4.03 -8.21 -13.40
N VAL A 48 2.93 -7.52 -13.73
CA VAL A 48 2.71 -6.12 -13.34
C VAL A 48 2.74 -5.96 -11.82
N ALA A 49 2.04 -6.81 -11.07
CA ALA A 49 2.03 -6.78 -9.60
C ALA A 49 3.41 -7.02 -8.98
N TYR A 50 4.26 -7.81 -9.64
CA TYR A 50 5.64 -8.04 -9.22
C TYR A 50 6.52 -6.81 -9.43
N PHE A 51 6.38 -6.11 -10.57
CA PHE A 51 7.19 -4.92 -10.87
C PHE A 51 6.69 -3.65 -10.20
N LEU A 52 5.45 -3.60 -9.71
CA LEU A 52 4.88 -2.41 -9.09
C LEU A 52 5.45 -2.20 -7.67
N PRO A 53 6.24 -1.14 -7.41
CA PRO A 53 6.74 -0.84 -6.08
C PRO A 53 5.61 -0.35 -5.19
N TYR A 54 5.43 -1.00 -4.05
CA TYR A 54 4.44 -0.59 -3.06
C TYR A 54 5.06 0.37 -2.05
N LYS A 55 4.52 1.59 -1.98
CA LYS A 55 4.94 2.62 -1.01
C LYS A 55 3.90 2.72 0.10
N GLN A 56 4.35 2.58 1.33
CA GLN A 56 3.53 2.86 2.53
C GLN A 56 3.80 4.27 3.00
N VAL A 57 2.73 5.02 3.24
CA VAL A 57 2.81 6.37 3.79
C VAL A 57 2.25 6.33 5.21
N TYR A 58 3.03 6.83 6.15
CA TYR A 58 2.62 7.05 7.53
C TYR A 58 2.52 8.54 7.77
N SER A 59 1.41 9.00 8.32
CA SER A 59 1.12 10.40 8.64
C SER A 59 0.78 10.58 10.10
N GLY A 60 0.89 11.81 10.55
CA GLY A 60 0.55 12.23 11.90
C GLY A 60 1.11 13.60 12.21
N THR A 61 1.14 13.94 13.49
CA THR A 61 1.65 15.23 13.98
C THR A 61 3.01 15.06 14.65
N ALA A 62 3.92 15.98 14.38
CA ALA A 62 5.26 16.07 14.94
C ALA A 62 5.37 17.32 15.81
N THR A 63 5.79 17.14 17.07
CA THR A 63 6.11 18.27 17.96
C THR A 63 7.62 18.37 18.09
N ILE A 64 8.17 19.51 17.73
CA ILE A 64 9.61 19.78 17.72
C ILE A 64 9.92 20.55 18.99
N HIS A 65 10.66 19.93 19.92
CA HIS A 65 11.17 20.60 21.11
C HIS A 65 12.57 21.11 20.85
N LYS A 66 12.87 22.30 21.37
CA LYS A 66 14.24 22.84 21.34
C LYS A 66 15.16 21.95 22.15
N THR A 67 16.05 21.23 21.48
CA THR A 67 17.08 20.44 22.18
C THR A 67 18.17 21.41 22.63
N ALA A 68 18.22 21.68 23.91
CA ALA A 68 19.05 22.70 24.51
C ALA A 68 20.57 22.49 24.41
N ASN A 69 21.05 21.35 23.93
CA ASN A 69 22.47 20.96 24.08
C ASN A 69 23.05 20.17 22.90
N THR A 70 22.73 20.49 21.66
CA THR A 70 23.62 20.00 20.61
C THR A 70 24.67 21.07 20.32
N PRO A 71 25.99 20.79 20.56
CA PRO A 71 27.03 21.70 20.12
C PRO A 71 26.86 21.91 18.61
N VAL A 72 26.68 23.15 18.22
CA VAL A 72 26.63 23.57 16.81
C VAL A 72 28.04 23.35 16.25
N THR A 73 28.38 22.10 15.97
CA THR A 73 29.47 21.80 15.07
C THR A 73 29.03 22.29 13.69
N PRO A 74 29.87 22.93 12.90
CA PRO A 74 29.59 23.40 11.57
C PRO A 74 29.45 22.23 10.57
N ALA A 75 28.74 21.21 10.98
CA ALA A 75 28.37 20.07 10.14
C ALA A 75 27.07 20.40 9.42
N ASP A 76 26.99 20.07 8.16
CA ASP A 76 25.84 20.29 7.27
C ASP A 76 24.51 19.68 7.77
N SER A 77 24.49 19.03 8.92
CA SER A 77 23.31 18.35 9.48
C SER A 77 23.36 18.25 11.00
N THR A 78 22.21 18.45 11.64
CA THR A 78 22.03 18.37 13.10
C THR A 78 21.04 17.24 13.44
N ASP A 79 21.38 16.44 14.45
CA ASP A 79 20.50 15.41 14.98
C ASP A 79 19.55 16.06 16.02
N ILE A 80 18.24 15.89 15.84
CA ILE A 80 17.19 16.52 16.65
C ILE A 80 16.20 15.47 17.10
N THR A 81 15.79 15.55 18.36
CA THR A 81 14.74 14.69 18.91
C THR A 81 13.38 15.35 18.67
N ILE A 82 12.48 14.62 18.04
CA ILE A 82 11.14 15.05 17.69
C ILE A 82 10.15 14.07 18.31
N LEU A 83 9.01 14.56 18.82
CA LEU A 83 7.91 13.74 19.29
C LEU A 83 6.91 13.53 18.17
N LEU A 84 6.74 12.29 17.72
CA LEU A 84 5.79 11.91 16.68
C LEU A 84 4.55 11.25 17.28
N LYS A 85 3.37 11.73 16.89
CA LYS A 85 2.08 11.08 17.12
C LYS A 85 1.54 10.57 15.80
N PHE A 86 1.47 9.26 15.65
CA PHE A 86 0.94 8.63 14.44
C PHE A 86 -0.59 8.59 14.47
N GLU A 87 -1.24 8.98 13.38
CA GLU A 87 -2.70 8.87 13.21
C GLU A 87 -3.11 7.45 12.84
N ASN A 88 -2.29 6.79 12.03
CA ASN A 88 -2.54 5.47 11.49
C ASN A 88 -1.64 4.41 12.14
N LYS A 89 -1.76 3.19 11.62
CA LYS A 89 -0.97 2.06 12.08
C LYS A 89 0.52 2.40 12.15
N ARG A 90 1.11 2.13 13.32
CA ARG A 90 2.52 2.36 13.60
C ARG A 90 3.43 1.54 12.66
N PRO A 91 4.48 2.12 12.10
CA PRO A 91 5.50 1.38 11.38
C PRO A 91 6.37 0.55 12.35
N GLY A 92 6.68 -0.69 11.99
CA GLY A 92 7.53 -1.55 12.82
C GLY A 92 8.99 -1.07 12.86
N ASN A 93 9.56 -0.69 11.73
CA ASN A 93 10.93 -0.19 11.61
C ASN A 93 10.95 0.92 10.55
N VAL A 94 11.42 2.09 10.93
CA VAL A 94 11.56 3.28 10.06
C VAL A 94 12.99 3.83 10.04
N ASN A 95 13.96 3.14 10.61
CA ASN A 95 15.34 3.60 10.63
C ASN A 95 15.86 3.79 9.20
N GLY A 96 16.51 4.90 8.95
CA GLY A 96 17.03 5.27 7.63
C GLY A 96 15.98 5.82 6.65
N GLN A 97 14.69 5.82 6.99
CA GLN A 97 13.65 6.37 6.13
C GLN A 97 13.65 7.89 6.14
N ILE A 98 13.11 8.47 5.06
CA ILE A 98 12.96 9.92 4.95
C ILE A 98 11.64 10.33 5.59
N ILE A 99 11.72 11.30 6.50
CA ILE A 99 10.58 12.00 7.07
C ILE A 99 10.44 13.37 6.42
N TYR A 100 9.23 13.70 6.01
CA TYR A 100 8.87 15.02 5.51
C TYR A 100 8.04 15.73 6.57
N LEU A 101 8.52 16.87 7.06
CA LEU A 101 7.78 17.76 7.96
C LEU A 101 7.10 18.82 7.11
N GLN A 102 5.79 18.94 7.23
CA GLN A 102 4.98 19.90 6.47
C GLN A 102 4.56 21.05 7.39
N SER A 103 5.15 22.22 7.17
CA SER A 103 4.70 23.48 7.74
C SER A 103 3.79 24.20 6.73
N PRO A 104 2.94 25.16 7.14
CA PRO A 104 2.10 25.93 6.21
C PRO A 104 2.86 26.59 5.06
N TYR A 105 4.14 26.91 5.27
CA TYR A 105 4.95 27.66 4.30
C TYR A 105 5.99 26.82 3.56
N CYS A 106 6.38 25.65 4.11
CA CYS A 106 7.47 24.86 3.54
C CYS A 106 7.43 23.40 4.00
N THR A 107 8.11 22.55 3.24
CA THR A 107 8.30 21.12 3.56
C THR A 107 9.78 20.86 3.75
N PHE A 108 10.13 20.25 4.87
CA PHE A 108 11.51 19.88 5.21
C PHE A 108 11.68 18.37 5.12
N ALA A 109 12.78 17.93 4.56
CA ALA A 109 13.13 16.52 4.48
C ALA A 109 14.25 16.20 5.50
N GLY A 110 13.98 15.21 6.35
CA GLY A 110 14.98 14.70 7.29
C GLY A 110 15.13 13.20 7.19
N GLN A 111 16.17 12.65 7.79
CA GLN A 111 16.40 11.21 7.86
C GLN A 111 16.20 10.71 9.30
N ILE A 112 15.39 9.67 9.47
CA ILE A 112 15.17 9.03 10.76
C ILE A 112 16.37 8.17 11.10
N ARG A 113 17.00 8.43 12.25
CA ARG A 113 18.11 7.64 12.81
C ARG A 113 17.61 6.51 13.68
N SER A 114 16.73 6.85 14.61
CA SER A 114 16.14 5.88 15.53
C SER A 114 14.75 6.30 15.94
N LEU A 115 13.88 5.31 16.15
CA LEU A 115 12.53 5.47 16.69
C LEU A 115 12.47 4.79 18.05
N SER A 116 12.10 5.52 19.10
CA SER A 116 11.87 4.95 20.41
C SER A 116 10.66 4.05 20.43
N TYR A 117 10.74 2.92 21.13
CA TYR A 117 9.61 2.03 21.36
C TYR A 117 8.70 2.50 22.50
N VAL A 118 9.21 3.39 23.34
CA VAL A 118 8.48 3.94 24.49
C VAL A 118 7.51 5.00 24.02
N ARG A 119 6.28 4.96 24.52
CA ARG A 119 5.25 5.96 24.29
C ARG A 119 5.08 6.81 25.53
N ASP A 120 4.88 8.09 25.31
CA ASP A 120 4.42 9.02 26.35
C ASP A 120 2.91 8.83 26.61
N THR A 121 2.40 9.38 27.70
CA THR A 121 0.97 9.39 28.10
C THR A 121 0.05 9.95 27.00
N LEU A 122 0.58 10.75 26.10
CA LEU A 122 -0.13 11.33 24.94
C LEU A 122 0.03 10.51 23.65
N GLU A 123 0.49 9.25 23.75
CA GLU A 123 0.77 8.36 22.62
C GLU A 123 1.84 8.87 21.65
N ARG A 124 2.69 9.79 22.10
CA ARG A 124 3.81 10.31 21.33
C ARG A 124 5.04 9.43 21.50
N GLN A 125 5.87 9.37 20.48
CA GLN A 125 7.12 8.62 20.45
C GLN A 125 8.29 9.53 20.12
N GLU A 126 9.38 9.35 20.82
CA GLU A 126 10.61 10.06 20.53
C GLU A 126 11.29 9.46 19.29
N VAL A 127 11.66 10.33 18.38
CA VAL A 127 12.36 9.99 17.14
C VAL A 127 13.57 10.88 17.01
N LEU A 128 14.74 10.27 16.84
CA LEU A 128 15.96 10.99 16.53
C LEU A 128 16.05 11.13 15.02
N CYS A 129 16.01 12.34 14.53
CA CYS A 129 16.05 12.68 13.11
C CYS A 129 17.20 13.61 12.80
N ARG A 130 17.77 13.46 11.61
CA ARG A 130 18.80 14.33 11.07
C ARG A 130 18.20 15.29 10.06
N PHE A 131 18.36 16.59 10.31
CA PHE A 131 17.92 17.68 9.43
C PHE A 131 19.05 18.66 9.14
N LYS A 132 18.85 19.52 8.14
CA LYS A 132 19.70 20.69 7.93
C LYS A 132 19.36 21.75 8.97
N PRO A 133 20.36 22.34 9.65
CA PRO A 133 20.15 23.27 10.77
C PRO A 133 19.38 24.54 10.37
N THR A 134 19.55 24.99 9.14
CA THR A 134 18.84 26.18 8.61
C THR A 134 17.34 25.97 8.46
N GLU A 135 16.92 24.74 8.17
CA GLU A 135 15.52 24.42 7.90
C GLU A 135 14.70 24.28 9.18
N ILE A 136 15.30 23.72 10.24
CA ILE A 136 14.56 23.38 11.47
C ILE A 136 14.30 24.59 12.38
N LYS A 137 15.13 25.63 12.30
CA LYS A 137 14.95 26.86 13.10
C LYS A 137 13.61 27.52 12.88
N SER A 138 13.04 27.39 11.70
CA SER A 138 11.76 28.00 11.34
C SER A 138 10.54 27.30 11.96
N VAL A 139 10.72 26.08 12.47
CA VAL A 139 9.64 25.23 13.03
C VAL A 139 9.89 24.80 14.47
N GLU A 140 10.89 25.42 15.14
CA GLU A 140 11.15 25.15 16.56
C GLU A 140 9.94 25.51 17.44
N ASN A 141 9.63 24.63 18.38
CA ASN A 141 8.48 24.72 19.30
C ASN A 141 7.11 24.75 18.63
N GLN A 142 7.02 24.24 17.40
CA GLN A 142 5.76 24.13 16.69
C GLN A 142 5.32 22.66 16.55
N THR A 143 4.02 22.48 16.40
CA THR A 143 3.43 21.22 15.99
C THR A 143 3.17 21.30 14.49
N VAL A 144 3.75 20.39 13.74
CA VAL A 144 3.66 20.33 12.28
C VAL A 144 3.21 18.95 11.84
N ASP A 145 2.63 18.83 10.66
CA ASP A 145 2.30 17.52 10.11
C ASP A 145 3.54 16.82 9.57
N PHE A 146 3.56 15.49 9.68
CA PHE A 146 4.64 14.73 9.08
C PHE A 146 4.13 13.64 8.16
N LYS A 147 4.99 13.27 7.20
CA LYS A 147 4.82 12.10 6.34
C LYS A 147 6.11 11.31 6.26
N ILE A 148 6.02 10.00 6.51
CA ILE A 148 7.13 9.07 6.31
C ILE A 148 6.76 8.17 5.15
N VAL A 149 7.60 8.13 4.12
CA VAL A 149 7.41 7.27 2.95
C VAL A 149 8.36 6.09 3.05
N ARG A 150 7.80 4.92 3.27
CA ARG A 150 8.54 3.65 3.29
C ARG A 150 8.32 2.90 1.98
N SER A 151 9.40 2.56 1.30
CA SER A 151 9.35 1.58 0.22
C SER A 151 9.25 0.18 0.83
N SER A 152 8.14 -0.49 0.62
CA SER A 152 7.83 -1.79 1.25
C SER A 152 7.83 -2.93 0.22
N GLY A 153 8.89 -3.04 -0.58
CA GLY A 153 8.99 -4.14 -1.55
C GLY A 153 7.94 -4.05 -2.68
N ASN A 154 7.56 -5.21 -3.21
CA ASN A 154 6.64 -5.32 -4.32
C ASN A 154 5.19 -5.53 -3.83
N LEU A 155 4.22 -5.13 -4.63
CA LEU A 155 2.79 -5.31 -4.32
C LEU A 155 2.46 -6.78 -4.04
N LEU A 156 3.02 -7.68 -4.81
CA LEU A 156 2.82 -9.13 -4.69
C LEU A 156 3.31 -9.65 -3.34
N GLN A 157 4.47 -9.21 -2.87
CA GLN A 157 5.01 -9.59 -1.56
C GLN A 157 4.11 -9.09 -0.42
N LYS A 158 3.48 -7.93 -0.58
CA LYS A 158 2.52 -7.39 0.40
C LYS A 158 1.23 -8.21 0.44
N MET A 159 0.73 -8.67 -0.69
CA MET A 159 -0.47 -9.51 -0.77
C MET A 159 -0.24 -10.91 -0.19
N LEU A 160 0.92 -11.52 -0.47
CA LEU A 160 1.28 -12.85 0.03
C LEU A 160 1.81 -12.83 1.47
N GLY A 161 2.50 -11.78 1.89
CA GLY A 161 3.06 -11.64 3.24
C GLY A 161 2.06 -11.14 4.30
N GLY A 162 0.81 -10.99 3.95
CA GLY A 162 -0.30 -10.67 4.85
C GLY A 162 -1.11 -11.90 5.30
N LEU A 163 -0.62 -13.11 4.98
CA LEU A 163 -1.15 -14.40 5.44
C LEU A 163 -0.30 -14.85 6.66
#